data_90ee58b6250dc998297da4500e4150cb
#
_entry.id   90ee58b6250dc998297da4500e4150cb
#
_cell.length_a   1.000
_cell.length_b   1.000
_cell.length_c   1.000
_cell.angle_alpha   90.00
_cell.angle_beta   90.00
_cell.angle_gamma   90.00
#
_symmetry.space_group_name_H-M   'P 1'
#
loop_
_entity.id
_entity.type
_entity.pdbx_description
1 polymer ?
#
loop_
_entity_poly.entity_id
_entity_poly.type
_entity_poly.pdbx_seq_one_letter_code
_entity_poly.pdbx_strand_id
1 'polypeptide(L)'
;MSEFEELISKLLEKVPELSRSVIEERINEKKEKVGAGYLTDQGAIFLVAADLGVSLEQTQNAEVAIKDLYIGAKEVTLESRVLNISPTKQFTKKDGSSFSLRTITVYDNNSTASVKLWDEKANLPGLEELKPGDLIKIIKAYVKSDLTGAPTINIGSGASIETSQSESDIVSIDSKITDVSEIKDDQRDLIVSGTLGSAMSLLEFTNSKGQPSKALKFRLKGENKNLVNVVLWGKDESILPKVIGQDAKVKLFGVRTKTGMQGLEIHGNDATIINVEGDTEIQPTIVRLLAIEKDQAGNTTGLAIDKSKKLVRITEVANTIGSFAKDDILECMPSKIFGNTIQIDQDSFVRKIDDETVPTVAEIRTKITEVSEGNDYSVEAIVLKAPERKDIQTKSGENIQLSEMFVEDDSGQVWIKGWRQQADLMDSYTLGDIITILGVNARPGLEGKLDLVLTPYSKIIKKN
;
A
#
# COMPACT_ATOMS: atom_id res chain seq x y z
N MET A 1 32.10 -31.68 -5.31
CA MET A 1 33.18 -32.14 -4.43
C MET A 1 32.70 -31.95 -3.00
N SER A 2 33.05 -32.78 -2.02
CA SER A 2 32.68 -32.46 -0.63
C SER A 2 33.58 -31.32 -0.13
N GLU A 3 33.10 -30.52 0.82
CA GLU A 3 33.85 -29.41 1.44
C GLU A 3 35.19 -29.90 2.06
N PHE A 4 35.17 -31.10 2.55
CA PHE A 4 36.39 -31.79 3.06
C PHE A 4 37.44 -32.04 1.96
N GLU A 5 37.02 -32.46 0.77
CA GLU A 5 37.91 -32.66 -0.38
C GLU A 5 38.53 -31.32 -0.87
N GLU A 6 37.77 -30.25 -0.80
CA GLU A 6 38.29 -28.91 -1.15
C GLU A 6 39.33 -28.41 -0.14
N LEU A 7 39.10 -28.66 1.16
CA LEU A 7 40.05 -28.31 2.21
C LEU A 7 41.36 -29.12 2.09
N ILE A 8 41.28 -30.41 1.79
CA ILE A 8 42.47 -31.24 1.50
C ILE A 8 43.23 -30.71 0.29
N SER A 9 42.54 -30.37 -0.80
CA SER A 9 43.16 -29.84 -2.01
C SER A 9 43.87 -28.52 -1.74
N LYS A 10 43.25 -27.60 -0.99
CA LYS A 10 43.84 -26.30 -0.57
C LYS A 10 45.06 -26.50 0.35
N LEU A 11 45.03 -27.51 1.24
CA LEU A 11 46.17 -27.81 2.10
C LEU A 11 47.35 -28.36 1.30
N LEU A 12 47.09 -29.26 0.35
CA LEU A 12 48.10 -29.79 -0.56
C LEU A 12 48.74 -28.73 -1.46
N GLU A 13 47.95 -27.74 -1.93
CA GLU A 13 48.49 -26.60 -2.68
C GLU A 13 49.46 -25.74 -1.86
N LYS A 14 49.16 -25.57 -0.55
CA LYS A 14 50.01 -24.76 0.36
C LYS A 14 51.20 -25.53 0.94
N VAL A 15 51.14 -26.88 0.98
CA VAL A 15 52.20 -27.75 1.49
C VAL A 15 52.41 -28.88 0.48
N PRO A 16 53.00 -28.58 -0.70
CA PRO A 16 53.16 -29.56 -1.79
C PRO A 16 54.12 -30.71 -1.45
N GLU A 17 54.89 -30.61 -0.36
CA GLU A 17 55.79 -31.62 0.13
C GLU A 17 55.08 -32.80 0.82
N LEU A 18 53.83 -32.67 1.20
CA LEU A 18 53.05 -33.71 1.86
C LEU A 18 52.12 -34.40 0.86
N SER A 19 52.02 -35.71 1.04
CA SER A 19 51.04 -36.51 0.30
C SER A 19 49.67 -36.50 1.01
N ARG A 20 48.60 -36.72 0.23
CA ARG A 20 47.25 -36.84 0.76
C ARG A 20 47.16 -37.87 1.91
N SER A 21 47.82 -39.01 1.78
CA SER A 21 47.81 -40.06 2.80
C SER A 21 48.40 -39.60 4.13
N VAL A 22 49.45 -38.78 4.11
CA VAL A 22 50.07 -38.21 5.32
C VAL A 22 49.15 -37.19 6.00
N ILE A 23 48.39 -36.43 5.22
CA ILE A 23 47.41 -35.49 5.78
C ILE A 23 46.26 -36.26 6.46
N GLU A 24 45.74 -37.30 5.81
CA GLU A 24 44.65 -38.13 6.35
C GLU A 24 45.12 -38.88 7.62
N GLU A 25 46.35 -39.33 7.67
CA GLU A 25 46.96 -39.97 8.88
C GLU A 25 47.03 -38.96 10.04
N ARG A 26 47.50 -37.74 9.79
CA ARG A 26 47.56 -36.66 10.81
C ARG A 26 46.17 -36.23 11.26
N ILE A 27 45.18 -36.24 10.38
CA ILE A 27 43.79 -35.98 10.73
C ILE A 27 43.29 -37.03 11.74
N ASN A 28 43.54 -38.29 11.47
CA ASN A 28 43.14 -39.38 12.36
C ASN A 28 43.87 -39.29 13.72
N GLU A 29 45.19 -39.02 13.72
CA GLU A 29 45.94 -38.81 14.97
C GLU A 29 45.36 -37.63 15.80
N LYS A 30 44.97 -36.53 15.16
CA LYS A 30 44.35 -35.40 15.87
C LYS A 30 42.99 -35.77 16.47
N LYS A 31 42.20 -36.55 15.77
CA LYS A 31 40.90 -37.03 16.25
C LYS A 31 41.06 -37.99 17.45
N GLU A 32 42.05 -38.88 17.40
CA GLU A 32 42.37 -39.77 18.51
C GLU A 32 42.87 -39.04 19.75
N LYS A 33 43.74 -38.02 19.58
CA LYS A 33 44.24 -37.17 20.68
C LYS A 33 43.19 -36.35 21.38
N VAL A 34 42.19 -35.86 20.62
CA VAL A 34 41.10 -35.03 21.17
C VAL A 34 39.99 -35.89 21.79
N GLY A 35 39.85 -37.13 21.34
CA GLY A 35 38.85 -38.09 21.83
C GLY A 35 37.65 -38.23 20.86
N ALA A 36 37.08 -39.45 20.88
CA ALA A 36 36.01 -39.81 19.98
C ALA A 36 34.77 -38.90 20.14
N GLY A 37 34.29 -38.34 19.02
CA GLY A 37 33.06 -37.57 18.94
C GLY A 37 33.18 -36.04 19.16
N TYR A 38 34.37 -35.52 19.50
CA TYR A 38 34.59 -34.09 19.70
C TYR A 38 35.10 -33.35 18.48
N LEU A 39 35.64 -34.04 17.48
CA LEU A 39 36.27 -33.42 16.32
C LEU A 39 35.80 -34.09 15.03
N THR A 40 35.28 -33.30 14.12
CA THR A 40 34.94 -33.73 12.76
C THR A 40 36.18 -33.78 11.88
N ASP A 41 36.13 -34.45 10.73
CA ASP A 41 37.24 -34.48 9.76
C ASP A 41 37.62 -33.09 9.30
N GLN A 42 36.60 -32.22 9.08
CA GLN A 42 36.78 -30.80 8.77
C GLN A 42 37.44 -30.00 9.90
N GLY A 43 37.05 -30.23 11.16
CA GLY A 43 37.72 -29.61 12.30
C GLY A 43 39.16 -30.05 12.46
N ALA A 44 39.44 -31.35 12.22
CA ALA A 44 40.77 -31.91 12.35
C ALA A 44 41.74 -31.35 11.29
N ILE A 45 41.32 -31.14 10.05
CA ILE A 45 42.17 -30.58 8.99
C ILE A 45 42.64 -29.14 9.32
N PHE A 46 41.83 -28.32 10.00
CA PHE A 46 42.24 -27.00 10.46
C PHE A 46 43.34 -27.09 11.53
N LEU A 47 43.24 -28.07 12.45
CA LEU A 47 44.27 -28.28 13.45
C LEU A 47 45.58 -28.81 12.82
N VAL A 48 45.49 -29.68 11.83
CA VAL A 48 46.65 -30.16 11.06
C VAL A 48 47.31 -29.01 10.30
N ALA A 49 46.51 -28.15 9.67
CA ALA A 49 47.00 -26.96 8.97
C ALA A 49 47.73 -25.99 9.91
N ALA A 50 47.15 -25.75 11.10
CA ALA A 50 47.78 -24.90 12.11
C ALA A 50 49.11 -25.46 12.61
N ASP A 51 49.23 -26.79 12.82
CA ASP A 51 50.50 -27.45 13.17
C ASP A 51 51.56 -27.32 12.06
N LEU A 52 51.14 -27.25 10.83
CA LEU A 52 52.03 -27.03 9.66
C LEU A 52 52.33 -25.55 9.42
N GLY A 53 51.84 -24.64 10.29
CA GLY A 53 52.03 -23.20 10.12
C GLY A 53 51.26 -22.58 8.93
N VAL A 54 50.29 -23.32 8.40
CA VAL A 54 49.43 -22.88 7.27
C VAL A 54 48.08 -22.53 7.79
N SER A 55 47.64 -21.33 7.49
CA SER A 55 46.22 -20.97 7.66
C SER A 55 45.42 -21.48 6.46
N LEU A 56 44.59 -22.48 6.68
CA LEU A 56 43.49 -22.74 5.79
C LEU A 56 42.49 -21.64 6.08
N GLU A 57 42.37 -20.72 5.18
CA GLU A 57 41.18 -19.86 5.20
C GLU A 57 39.99 -20.83 5.16
N GLN A 58 39.22 -20.89 6.25
CA GLN A 58 37.84 -21.32 6.09
C GLN A 58 37.36 -20.51 4.90
N THR A 59 36.79 -21.18 3.91
CA THR A 59 35.94 -20.48 2.93
C THR A 59 35.00 -19.64 3.76
N GLN A 60 35.44 -18.40 4.05
CA GLN A 60 34.59 -17.43 4.67
C GLN A 60 33.44 -17.32 3.70
N ASN A 61 32.27 -17.72 4.18
CA ASN A 61 30.99 -17.48 3.54
C ASN A 61 30.46 -18.64 2.67
N ALA A 62 30.17 -19.78 3.27
CA ALA A 62 28.96 -20.46 2.86
C ALA A 62 27.82 -19.48 3.20
N GLU A 63 27.26 -18.83 2.17
CA GLU A 63 26.11 -17.97 2.34
C GLU A 63 24.98 -18.83 2.92
N VAL A 64 24.52 -18.45 4.11
CA VAL A 64 23.50 -19.21 4.84
C VAL A 64 22.14 -18.76 4.31
N ALA A 65 21.30 -19.69 3.91
CA ALA A 65 19.92 -19.36 3.55
C ALA A 65 19.13 -18.92 4.80
N ILE A 66 18.17 -18.04 4.63
CA ILE A 66 17.35 -17.52 5.75
C ILE A 66 16.67 -18.66 6.53
N LYS A 67 16.20 -19.70 5.85
CA LYS A 67 15.56 -20.87 6.47
C LYS A 67 16.46 -21.65 7.42
N ASP A 68 17.79 -21.57 7.22
CA ASP A 68 18.81 -22.33 7.98
C ASP A 68 19.38 -21.51 9.15
N LEU A 69 18.87 -20.30 9.39
CA LEU A 69 19.24 -19.46 10.52
C LEU A 69 18.77 -20.09 11.84
N TYR A 70 19.69 -20.21 12.81
CA TYR A 70 19.37 -20.67 14.15
C TYR A 70 19.76 -19.64 15.21
N ILE A 71 19.01 -19.62 16.32
CA ILE A 71 19.26 -18.73 17.44
C ILE A 71 20.59 -19.05 18.09
N GLY A 72 21.44 -18.03 18.27
CA GLY A 72 22.80 -18.18 18.80
C GLY A 72 23.90 -18.24 17.74
N ALA A 73 23.56 -18.31 16.46
CA ALA A 73 24.53 -18.23 15.37
C ALA A 73 25.32 -16.92 15.45
N LYS A 74 26.63 -17.00 15.20
CA LYS A 74 27.55 -15.84 15.19
C LYS A 74 28.26 -15.80 13.84
N GLU A 75 28.63 -14.57 13.45
CA GLU A 75 29.38 -14.31 12.20
C GLU A 75 28.66 -14.85 10.94
N VAL A 76 27.34 -14.81 10.93
CA VAL A 76 26.52 -15.23 9.78
C VAL A 76 26.71 -14.23 8.64
N THR A 77 26.99 -14.79 7.47
CA THR A 77 27.00 -14.03 6.22
C THR A 77 25.93 -14.60 5.30
N LEU A 78 25.09 -13.73 4.76
CA LEU A 78 24.02 -14.11 3.83
C LEU A 78 23.78 -13.04 2.80
N GLU A 79 23.34 -13.46 1.63
CA GLU A 79 22.80 -12.60 0.60
C GLU A 79 21.27 -12.64 0.64
N SER A 80 20.63 -11.51 0.46
CA SER A 80 19.16 -11.40 0.51
C SER A 80 18.68 -10.16 -0.22
N ARG A 81 17.41 -10.11 -0.56
CA ARG A 81 16.80 -8.91 -1.11
C ARG A 81 15.96 -8.19 -0.06
N VAL A 82 15.96 -6.86 -0.14
CA VAL A 82 15.15 -6.01 0.73
C VAL A 82 13.67 -6.17 0.38
N LEU A 83 12.83 -6.43 1.37
CA LEU A 83 11.37 -6.36 1.23
C LEU A 83 10.86 -4.98 1.65
N ASN A 84 11.25 -4.53 2.83
CA ASN A 84 10.98 -3.17 3.31
C ASN A 84 12.01 -2.73 4.36
N ILE A 85 11.98 -1.43 4.67
CA ILE A 85 12.81 -0.83 5.71
C ILE A 85 11.97 0.12 6.57
N SER A 86 12.10 0.00 7.90
CA SER A 86 11.41 0.92 8.82
C SER A 86 12.15 2.26 8.96
N PRO A 87 11.45 3.34 9.30
CA PRO A 87 12.11 4.53 9.85
C PRO A 87 12.89 4.17 11.11
N THR A 88 13.94 4.95 11.42
CA THR A 88 14.63 4.82 12.71
C THR A 88 13.71 5.25 13.83
N LYS A 89 13.57 4.40 14.85
CA LYS A 89 12.78 4.67 16.07
C LYS A 89 13.70 4.87 17.25
N GLN A 90 13.37 5.82 18.10
CA GLN A 90 14.03 6.02 19.39
C GLN A 90 13.18 5.42 20.52
N PHE A 91 13.85 4.74 21.43
CA PHE A 91 13.26 4.13 22.61
C PHE A 91 14.02 4.56 23.85
N THR A 92 13.30 4.71 24.98
CA THR A 92 13.92 5.00 26.27
C THR A 92 13.92 3.73 27.11
N LYS A 93 15.08 3.37 27.64
CA LYS A 93 15.23 2.26 28.59
C LYS A 93 14.71 2.65 29.97
N LYS A 94 14.54 1.67 30.85
CA LYS A 94 14.11 1.90 32.24
C LYS A 94 15.09 2.74 33.05
N ASP A 95 16.36 2.76 32.68
CA ASP A 95 17.43 3.57 33.30
C ASP A 95 17.50 5.01 32.77
N GLY A 96 16.58 5.41 31.89
CA GLY A 96 16.53 6.73 31.27
C GLY A 96 17.45 6.90 30.04
N SER A 97 18.31 5.92 29.72
CA SER A 97 19.11 5.98 28.49
C SER A 97 18.24 5.72 27.26
N SER A 98 18.56 6.36 26.13
CA SER A 98 17.89 6.12 24.85
C SER A 98 18.69 5.16 23.97
N PHE A 99 17.99 4.47 23.09
CA PHE A 99 18.60 3.71 22.00
C PHE A 99 17.78 3.86 20.73
N SER A 100 18.44 3.72 19.61
CA SER A 100 17.80 3.76 18.29
C SER A 100 17.68 2.36 17.72
N LEU A 101 16.62 2.10 16.99
CA LEU A 101 16.38 0.83 16.29
C LEU A 101 15.81 1.11 14.90
N ARG A 102 16.41 0.48 13.90
CA ARG A 102 15.86 0.35 12.55
C ARG A 102 15.74 -1.13 12.20
N THR A 103 14.69 -1.48 11.47
CA THR A 103 14.47 -2.86 11.04
C THR A 103 14.38 -2.90 9.51
N ILE A 104 15.13 -3.83 8.91
CA ILE A 104 14.99 -4.18 7.49
C ILE A 104 14.36 -5.56 7.45
N THR A 105 13.27 -5.75 6.73
CA THR A 105 12.78 -7.08 6.38
C THR A 105 13.42 -7.49 5.07
N VAL A 106 14.04 -8.67 5.07
CA VAL A 106 14.72 -9.24 3.91
C VAL A 106 14.10 -10.57 3.52
N TYR A 107 14.32 -10.99 2.29
CA TYR A 107 13.86 -12.28 1.79
C TYR A 107 14.91 -12.96 0.93
N ASP A 108 14.84 -14.29 0.88
CA ASP A 108 15.47 -15.15 -0.11
C ASP A 108 14.40 -15.93 -0.90
N ASN A 109 14.80 -16.95 -1.63
CA ASN A 109 13.88 -17.78 -2.42
C ASN A 109 12.79 -18.46 -1.57
N ASN A 110 13.07 -18.75 -0.29
CA ASN A 110 12.24 -19.61 0.56
C ASN A 110 11.59 -18.89 1.76
N SER A 111 12.24 -17.87 2.31
CA SER A 111 11.90 -17.33 3.63
C SER A 111 12.10 -15.82 3.71
N THR A 112 11.53 -15.21 4.76
CA THR A 112 11.78 -13.83 5.16
C THR A 112 12.46 -13.78 6.53
N ALA A 113 13.22 -12.73 6.80
CA ALA A 113 13.82 -12.48 8.12
C ALA A 113 13.85 -10.99 8.44
N SER A 114 13.82 -10.69 9.74
CA SER A 114 14.06 -9.33 10.24
C SER A 114 15.53 -9.11 10.56
N VAL A 115 16.09 -8.01 10.05
CA VAL A 115 17.44 -7.53 10.35
C VAL A 115 17.32 -6.31 11.23
N LYS A 116 17.87 -6.36 12.45
CA LYS A 116 17.83 -5.27 13.43
C LYS A 116 19.16 -4.52 13.48
N LEU A 117 19.08 -3.21 13.32
CA LEU A 117 20.19 -2.29 13.39
C LEU A 117 19.97 -1.39 14.60
N TRP A 118 20.95 -1.41 15.52
CA TRP A 118 20.87 -0.72 16.81
C TRP A 118 21.79 0.50 16.83
N ASP A 119 21.35 1.55 17.49
CA ASP A 119 22.10 2.77 17.77
C ASP A 119 22.75 3.38 16.52
N GLU A 120 24.07 3.48 16.46
CA GLU A 120 24.81 4.04 15.31
C GLU A 120 24.53 3.26 14.03
N LYS A 121 24.33 1.94 14.12
CA LYS A 121 24.03 1.09 12.96
C LYS A 121 22.65 1.39 12.37
N ALA A 122 21.71 1.91 13.16
CA ALA A 122 20.38 2.30 12.67
C ALA A 122 20.40 3.49 11.68
N ASN A 123 21.51 4.25 11.69
CA ASN A 123 21.69 5.46 10.89
C ASN A 123 22.87 5.36 9.93
N LEU A 124 23.27 4.15 9.52
CA LEU A 124 24.32 3.97 8.54
C LEU A 124 23.98 4.67 7.22
N PRO A 125 24.96 5.34 6.56
CA PRO A 125 24.75 5.91 5.24
C PRO A 125 24.27 4.86 4.23
N GLY A 126 23.43 5.27 3.30
CA GLY A 126 22.87 4.40 2.24
C GLY A 126 21.66 3.58 2.64
N LEU A 127 21.33 3.43 3.94
CA LEU A 127 20.13 2.71 4.36
C LEU A 127 18.83 3.39 3.89
N GLU A 128 18.82 4.70 3.76
CA GLU A 128 17.64 5.47 3.30
C GLU A 128 17.41 5.35 1.80
N GLU A 129 18.45 4.96 1.06
CA GLU A 129 18.39 4.76 -0.38
C GLU A 129 17.91 3.36 -0.77
N LEU A 130 17.88 2.41 0.20
CA LEU A 130 17.44 1.04 -0.03
C LEU A 130 15.97 0.98 -0.44
N LYS A 131 15.72 0.26 -1.52
CA LYS A 131 14.39 0.05 -2.09
C LYS A 131 13.99 -1.42 -2.03
N PRO A 132 12.69 -1.73 -2.03
CA PRO A 132 12.22 -3.10 -2.22
C PRO A 132 12.83 -3.73 -3.47
N GLY A 133 13.40 -4.92 -3.32
CA GLY A 133 14.08 -5.66 -4.38
C GLY A 133 15.60 -5.49 -4.44
N ASP A 134 16.16 -4.49 -3.77
CA ASP A 134 17.61 -4.29 -3.72
C ASP A 134 18.30 -5.52 -3.12
N LEU A 135 19.38 -5.96 -3.76
CA LEU A 135 20.20 -7.04 -3.29
C LEU A 135 21.21 -6.52 -2.28
N ILE A 136 21.22 -7.12 -1.10
CA ILE A 136 22.17 -6.78 -0.03
C ILE A 136 22.91 -8.01 0.48
N LYS A 137 24.15 -7.82 0.85
CA LYS A 137 24.97 -8.78 1.54
C LYS A 137 25.14 -8.36 3.00
N ILE A 138 24.71 -9.21 3.91
CA ILE A 138 24.86 -9.04 5.35
C ILE A 138 26.06 -9.86 5.77
N ILE A 139 27.04 -9.22 6.40
CA ILE A 139 28.34 -9.84 6.72
C ILE A 139 28.55 -9.85 8.23
N LYS A 140 28.95 -10.98 8.79
CA LYS A 140 29.31 -11.20 10.20
C LYS A 140 28.22 -10.78 11.20
N ALA A 141 26.95 -10.96 10.83
CA ALA A 141 25.82 -10.74 11.71
C ALA A 141 25.68 -11.85 12.76
N TYR A 142 24.91 -11.61 13.79
CA TYR A 142 24.56 -12.63 14.76
C TYR A 142 23.02 -12.79 14.87
N VAL A 143 22.57 -13.98 15.27
CA VAL A 143 21.15 -14.31 15.33
C VAL A 143 20.69 -14.43 16.78
N LYS A 144 19.63 -13.69 17.13
CA LYS A 144 18.94 -13.77 18.41
C LYS A 144 17.48 -14.13 18.23
N SER A 145 16.85 -14.56 19.31
CA SER A 145 15.40 -14.70 19.38
C SER A 145 14.74 -13.33 19.45
N ASP A 146 13.63 -13.13 18.74
CA ASP A 146 12.73 -12.03 18.99
C ASP A 146 11.75 -12.34 20.16
N LEU A 147 10.77 -11.46 20.39
CA LEU A 147 9.77 -11.63 21.45
C LEU A 147 8.82 -12.82 21.21
N THR A 148 8.73 -13.30 19.98
CA THR A 148 7.89 -14.45 19.59
C THR A 148 8.64 -15.76 19.56
N GLY A 149 9.97 -15.73 19.79
CA GLY A 149 10.84 -16.91 19.68
C GLY A 149 11.42 -17.12 18.29
N ALA A 150 11.13 -16.26 17.32
CA ALA A 150 11.64 -16.38 15.96
C ALA A 150 13.09 -15.86 15.83
N PRO A 151 13.94 -16.46 14.94
CA PRO A 151 15.29 -15.99 14.70
C PRO A 151 15.28 -14.61 14.04
N THR A 152 16.09 -13.71 14.57
CA THR A 152 16.26 -12.33 14.08
C THR A 152 17.74 -12.04 13.89
N ILE A 153 18.10 -11.51 12.74
CA ILE A 153 19.46 -11.12 12.39
C ILE A 153 19.77 -9.77 13.06
N ASN A 154 20.92 -9.65 13.69
CA ASN A 154 21.34 -8.43 14.37
C ASN A 154 22.70 -7.97 13.84
N ILE A 155 22.81 -6.68 13.55
CA ILE A 155 24.03 -6.05 13.06
C ILE A 155 24.81 -5.51 14.26
N GLY A 156 25.88 -6.21 14.61
CA GLY A 156 26.80 -5.82 15.69
C GLY A 156 27.91 -4.88 15.21
N SER A 157 28.87 -4.57 16.09
CA SER A 157 29.99 -3.65 15.78
C SER A 157 30.87 -4.12 14.63
N GLY A 158 31.12 -5.43 14.53
CA GLY A 158 31.92 -6.04 13.45
C GLY A 158 31.14 -6.43 12.19
N ALA A 159 29.81 -6.23 12.19
CA ALA A 159 28.96 -6.60 11.07
C ALA A 159 28.76 -5.41 10.12
N SER A 160 28.55 -5.72 8.84
CA SER A 160 28.23 -4.73 7.80
C SER A 160 27.06 -5.16 6.93
N ILE A 161 26.46 -4.19 6.25
CA ILE A 161 25.50 -4.40 5.17
C ILE A 161 26.08 -3.71 3.95
N GLU A 162 26.16 -4.43 2.86
CA GLU A 162 26.67 -3.95 1.57
C GLU A 162 25.59 -4.15 0.51
N THR A 163 25.38 -3.14 -0.35
CA THR A 163 24.53 -3.30 -1.53
C THR A 163 25.33 -4.02 -2.60
N SER A 164 24.69 -5.00 -3.25
CA SER A 164 25.29 -5.77 -4.33
C SER A 164 24.60 -5.46 -5.64
N GLN A 165 25.38 -5.27 -6.70
CA GLN A 165 24.87 -5.17 -8.08
C GLN A 165 25.15 -6.42 -8.90
N SER A 166 25.61 -7.50 -8.24
CA SER A 166 25.87 -8.78 -8.90
C SER A 166 24.57 -9.48 -9.32
N GLU A 167 24.69 -10.38 -10.28
CA GLU A 167 23.62 -11.35 -10.57
C GLU A 167 23.46 -12.25 -9.35
N SER A 168 22.22 -12.54 -8.99
CA SER A 168 21.86 -13.39 -7.85
C SER A 168 20.73 -14.34 -8.24
N ASP A 169 20.80 -15.56 -7.74
CA ASP A 169 19.75 -16.57 -7.92
C ASP A 169 18.48 -16.28 -7.07
N ILE A 170 18.52 -15.26 -6.21
CA ILE A 170 17.35 -14.86 -5.43
C ILE A 170 16.33 -14.20 -6.35
N VAL A 171 15.11 -14.77 -6.35
CA VAL A 171 14.01 -14.32 -7.19
C VAL A 171 13.76 -12.81 -7.07
N SER A 172 13.38 -12.18 -8.18
CA SER A 172 13.06 -10.76 -8.19
C SER A 172 11.83 -10.48 -7.31
N ILE A 173 11.71 -9.24 -6.84
CA ILE A 173 10.59 -8.82 -6.01
C ILE A 173 9.25 -8.93 -6.74
N ASP A 174 9.24 -8.76 -8.05
CA ASP A 174 8.02 -8.87 -8.86
C ASP A 174 7.42 -10.27 -8.84
N SER A 175 8.24 -11.32 -8.70
CA SER A 175 7.76 -12.71 -8.57
C SER A 175 7.12 -13.04 -7.20
N LYS A 176 7.29 -12.16 -6.21
CA LYS A 176 6.68 -12.28 -4.87
C LYS A 176 5.38 -11.48 -4.73
N ILE A 177 4.98 -10.76 -5.77
CA ILE A 177 3.76 -9.97 -5.74
C ILE A 177 2.55 -10.90 -5.84
N THR A 178 1.62 -10.75 -4.89
CA THR A 178 0.35 -11.48 -4.85
C THR A 178 -0.77 -10.50 -5.18
N ASP A 179 -1.68 -10.86 -6.08
CA ASP A 179 -2.88 -10.05 -6.31
C ASP A 179 -3.76 -10.05 -5.06
N VAL A 180 -4.40 -8.92 -4.79
CA VAL A 180 -5.27 -8.78 -3.61
C VAL A 180 -6.43 -9.77 -3.57
N SER A 181 -6.81 -10.37 -4.72
CA SER A 181 -7.84 -11.42 -4.78
C SER A 181 -7.37 -12.80 -4.29
N GLU A 182 -6.07 -13.02 -4.16
CA GLU A 182 -5.45 -14.31 -3.80
C GLU A 182 -4.97 -14.37 -2.34
N ILE A 183 -5.03 -13.25 -1.61
CA ILE A 183 -4.59 -13.20 -0.21
C ILE A 183 -5.47 -14.05 0.70
N LYS A 184 -4.87 -14.58 1.77
CA LYS A 184 -5.52 -15.38 2.80
C LYS A 184 -5.37 -14.72 4.17
N ASP A 185 -6.11 -15.19 5.17
CA ASP A 185 -6.00 -14.70 6.54
C ASP A 185 -4.65 -15.05 7.20
N ASP A 186 -4.23 -14.24 8.16
CA ASP A 186 -3.02 -14.39 9.00
C ASP A 186 -1.70 -14.56 8.21
N GLN A 187 -1.60 -13.96 7.03
CA GLN A 187 -0.35 -13.89 6.28
C GLN A 187 0.46 -12.65 6.72
N ARG A 188 1.80 -12.74 6.64
CA ARG A 188 2.73 -11.67 7.04
C ARG A 188 3.78 -11.45 5.96
N ASP A 189 4.40 -10.27 6.00
CA ASP A 189 5.47 -9.86 5.08
C ASP A 189 5.09 -10.04 3.60
N LEU A 190 3.81 -9.80 3.29
CA LEU A 190 3.30 -9.89 1.93
C LEU A 190 3.69 -8.68 1.09
N ILE A 191 3.81 -8.94 -0.19
CA ILE A 191 3.80 -7.91 -1.23
C ILE A 191 2.48 -8.07 -2.00
N VAL A 192 1.61 -7.08 -1.89
CA VAL A 192 0.27 -7.16 -2.46
C VAL A 192 0.09 -6.12 -3.55
N SER A 193 -0.52 -6.50 -4.65
CA SER A 193 -0.93 -5.58 -5.72
C SER A 193 -2.43 -5.60 -5.93
N GLY A 194 -2.94 -4.48 -6.44
CA GLY A 194 -4.34 -4.32 -6.84
C GLY A 194 -4.56 -2.96 -7.47
N THR A 195 -5.77 -2.71 -7.95
CA THR A 195 -6.17 -1.38 -8.42
C THR A 195 -6.88 -0.62 -7.31
N LEU A 196 -6.76 0.71 -7.33
CA LEU A 196 -7.42 1.56 -6.35
C LEU A 196 -8.95 1.49 -6.53
N GLY A 197 -9.63 0.97 -5.52
CA GLY A 197 -11.08 0.74 -5.56
C GLY A 197 -11.91 1.79 -4.79
N SER A 198 -11.25 2.74 -4.11
CA SER A 198 -11.91 3.87 -3.43
C SER A 198 -10.94 5.02 -3.25
N ALA A 199 -11.46 6.21 -2.99
CA ALA A 199 -10.64 7.33 -2.52
C ALA A 199 -9.84 6.94 -1.28
N MET A 200 -8.63 7.47 -1.17
CA MET A 200 -7.80 7.35 0.04
C MET A 200 -8.27 8.39 1.06
N SER A 201 -8.37 8.00 2.32
CA SER A 201 -8.81 8.87 3.41
C SER A 201 -7.87 8.77 4.60
N LEU A 202 -7.58 9.93 5.19
CA LEU A 202 -6.82 10.02 6.42
C LEU A 202 -7.75 9.78 7.61
N LEU A 203 -7.37 8.89 8.51
CA LEU A 203 -7.99 8.70 9.81
C LEU A 203 -7.03 9.20 10.89
N GLU A 204 -7.45 10.20 11.63
CA GLU A 204 -6.75 10.68 12.82
C GLU A 204 -7.47 10.15 14.08
N PHE A 205 -6.70 9.66 15.04
CA PHE A 205 -7.25 9.07 16.27
C PHE A 205 -6.23 9.15 17.41
N THR A 206 -6.70 8.94 18.62
CA THR A 206 -5.82 8.78 19.79
C THR A 206 -5.55 7.29 20.01
N ASN A 207 -4.29 6.89 20.05
CA ASN A 207 -3.91 5.49 20.26
C ASN A 207 -4.12 5.05 21.73
N SER A 208 -3.94 3.76 22.01
CA SER A 208 -4.11 3.21 23.36
C SER A 208 -3.17 3.78 24.44
N LYS A 209 -2.13 4.54 24.02
CA LYS A 209 -1.19 5.23 24.91
C LYS A 209 -1.55 6.71 25.12
N GLY A 210 -2.71 7.16 24.62
CA GLY A 210 -3.13 8.55 24.70
C GLY A 210 -2.41 9.51 23.74
N GLN A 211 -1.71 9.00 22.74
CA GLN A 211 -0.95 9.83 21.79
C GLN A 211 -1.72 9.98 20.48
N PRO A 212 -1.67 11.16 19.81
CA PRO A 212 -2.20 11.35 18.47
C PRO A 212 -1.57 10.34 17.50
N SER A 213 -2.38 9.76 16.67
CA SER A 213 -1.97 8.78 15.67
C SER A 213 -2.80 8.93 14.41
N LYS A 214 -2.29 8.41 13.30
CA LYS A 214 -2.96 8.51 12.01
C LYS A 214 -2.89 7.19 11.24
N ALA A 215 -3.79 7.01 10.30
CA ALA A 215 -3.76 5.89 9.38
C ALA A 215 -4.34 6.31 8.03
N LEU A 216 -3.72 5.87 6.96
CA LEU A 216 -4.26 6.00 5.61
C LEU A 216 -5.17 4.82 5.32
N LYS A 217 -6.41 5.08 4.93
CA LYS A 217 -7.42 4.05 4.59
C LYS A 217 -7.86 4.16 3.15
N PHE A 218 -7.99 3.02 2.49
CA PHE A 218 -8.54 2.90 1.14
C PHE A 218 -8.97 1.46 0.87
N ARG A 219 -9.44 1.20 -0.34
CA ARG A 219 -9.76 -0.17 -0.79
C ARG A 219 -8.94 -0.51 -2.02
N LEU A 220 -8.50 -1.74 -2.09
CA LEU A 220 -7.92 -2.32 -3.30
C LEU A 220 -8.94 -3.26 -3.96
N LYS A 221 -8.98 -3.20 -5.27
CA LYS A 221 -9.78 -4.07 -6.13
C LYS A 221 -8.84 -5.09 -6.79
N GLY A 222 -9.11 -6.36 -6.60
CA GLY A 222 -8.39 -7.45 -7.23
C GLY A 222 -8.91 -7.79 -8.63
N GLU A 223 -8.28 -8.75 -9.29
CA GLU A 223 -8.70 -9.25 -10.61
C GLU A 223 -10.12 -9.81 -10.59
N ASN A 224 -10.55 -10.42 -9.49
CA ASN A 224 -11.92 -10.89 -9.27
C ASN A 224 -12.94 -9.78 -8.99
N LYS A 225 -12.54 -8.50 -9.07
CA LYS A 225 -13.32 -7.30 -8.76
C LYS A 225 -13.77 -7.15 -7.30
N ASN A 226 -13.38 -8.04 -6.40
CA ASN A 226 -13.66 -7.89 -4.97
C ASN A 226 -12.83 -6.75 -4.38
N LEU A 227 -13.43 -6.02 -3.44
CA LEU A 227 -12.81 -4.92 -2.73
C LEU A 227 -12.31 -5.39 -1.36
N VAL A 228 -11.04 -5.13 -1.07
CA VAL A 228 -10.40 -5.42 0.21
C VAL A 228 -10.00 -4.12 0.89
N ASN A 229 -10.36 -3.98 2.16
CA ASN A 229 -9.97 -2.82 2.97
C ASN A 229 -8.47 -2.82 3.27
N VAL A 230 -7.85 -1.67 3.15
CA VAL A 230 -6.44 -1.43 3.49
C VAL A 230 -6.36 -0.36 4.57
N VAL A 231 -5.56 -0.62 5.60
CA VAL A 231 -5.25 0.32 6.69
C VAL A 231 -3.75 0.40 6.88
N LEU A 232 -3.14 1.54 6.54
CA LEU A 232 -1.71 1.79 6.71
C LEU A 232 -1.49 2.66 7.95
N TRP A 233 -1.14 2.05 9.07
CA TRP A 233 -0.94 2.70 10.35
C TRP A 233 0.32 3.57 10.34
N GLY A 234 0.21 4.80 10.84
CA GLY A 234 1.31 5.76 10.88
C GLY A 234 1.60 6.48 9.55
N LYS A 235 0.86 6.16 8.49
CA LYS A 235 1.01 6.80 7.18
C LYS A 235 -0.04 7.89 6.98
N ASP A 236 0.31 8.88 6.16
CA ASP A 236 -0.57 9.94 5.70
C ASP A 236 -0.44 10.16 4.18
N GLU A 237 -1.10 11.19 3.69
CA GLU A 237 -1.14 11.49 2.26
C GLU A 237 0.17 12.04 1.68
N SER A 238 1.17 12.40 2.51
CA SER A 238 2.45 12.95 2.02
C SER A 238 3.27 11.95 1.22
N ILE A 239 2.99 10.64 1.38
CA ILE A 239 3.67 9.56 0.65
C ILE A 239 3.05 9.28 -0.72
N LEU A 240 1.95 9.95 -1.06
CA LEU A 240 1.20 9.70 -2.29
C LEU A 240 1.64 10.64 -3.42
N PRO A 241 1.53 10.22 -4.68
CA PRO A 241 1.65 11.13 -5.82
C PRO A 241 0.62 12.25 -5.74
N LYS A 242 0.91 13.41 -6.35
CA LYS A 242 -0.04 14.53 -6.43
C LYS A 242 -1.20 14.23 -7.39
N VAL A 243 -0.97 13.41 -8.39
CA VAL A 243 -1.98 13.01 -9.39
C VAL A 243 -2.11 11.50 -9.35
N ILE A 244 -3.27 11.01 -8.95
CA ILE A 244 -3.60 9.58 -8.90
C ILE A 244 -4.82 9.37 -9.80
N GLY A 245 -4.64 8.61 -10.85
CA GLY A 245 -5.71 8.27 -11.80
C GLY A 245 -6.80 7.38 -11.18
N GLN A 246 -7.94 7.31 -11.86
CA GLN A 246 -8.96 6.31 -11.53
C GLN A 246 -8.39 4.91 -11.85
N ASP A 247 -8.66 3.92 -10.98
CA ASP A 247 -8.10 2.57 -11.09
C ASP A 247 -6.55 2.51 -11.13
N ALA A 248 -5.86 3.49 -10.53
CA ALA A 248 -4.40 3.49 -10.40
C ALA A 248 -3.92 2.18 -9.75
N LYS A 249 -2.83 1.62 -10.26
CA LYS A 249 -2.23 0.43 -9.65
C LYS A 249 -1.51 0.79 -8.38
N VAL A 250 -1.67 -0.04 -7.38
CA VAL A 250 -1.06 0.11 -6.06
C VAL A 250 -0.31 -1.17 -5.71
N LYS A 251 0.94 -1.03 -5.28
CA LYS A 251 1.74 -2.10 -4.69
C LYS A 251 2.06 -1.75 -3.24
N LEU A 252 1.85 -2.70 -2.36
CA LEU A 252 2.13 -2.58 -0.92
C LEU A 252 3.19 -3.60 -0.53
N PHE A 253 4.27 -3.15 0.08
CA PHE A 253 5.39 -4.01 0.49
C PHE A 253 5.43 -4.11 2.01
N GLY A 254 5.46 -5.34 2.52
CA GLY A 254 5.53 -5.62 3.95
C GLY A 254 4.21 -5.35 4.67
N VAL A 255 3.14 -5.92 4.15
CA VAL A 255 1.82 -5.90 4.78
C VAL A 255 1.46 -7.26 5.38
N ARG A 256 0.46 -7.26 6.24
CA ARG A 256 -0.15 -8.46 6.81
C ARG A 256 -1.65 -8.46 6.55
N THR A 257 -2.22 -9.64 6.56
CA THR A 257 -3.67 -9.82 6.46
C THR A 257 -4.27 -10.20 7.80
N LYS A 258 -5.50 -9.81 8.01
CA LYS A 258 -6.30 -10.17 9.19
C LYS A 258 -7.78 -10.11 8.84
N THR A 259 -8.55 -11.07 9.33
CA THR A 259 -10.00 -11.02 9.26
C THR A 259 -10.55 -10.00 10.26
N GLY A 260 -11.20 -8.96 9.75
CA GLY A 260 -11.92 -7.93 10.51
C GLY A 260 -13.44 -8.16 10.47
N MET A 261 -14.19 -7.20 11.02
CA MET A 261 -15.66 -7.27 11.04
C MET A 261 -16.31 -7.23 9.64
N GLN A 262 -15.64 -6.64 8.66
CA GLN A 262 -16.13 -6.48 7.29
C GLN A 262 -15.47 -7.46 6.28
N GLY A 263 -14.85 -8.52 6.77
CA GLY A 263 -14.12 -9.49 5.97
C GLY A 263 -12.60 -9.35 6.10
N LEU A 264 -11.87 -9.85 5.10
CA LEU A 264 -10.42 -9.80 5.08
C LEU A 264 -9.93 -8.37 4.89
N GLU A 265 -8.95 -7.95 5.68
CA GLU A 265 -8.32 -6.62 5.66
C GLU A 265 -6.81 -6.74 5.51
N ILE A 266 -6.21 -5.75 4.85
CA ILE A 266 -4.77 -5.59 4.72
C ILE A 266 -4.31 -4.51 5.69
N HIS A 267 -3.33 -4.83 6.52
CA HIS A 267 -2.74 -3.93 7.50
C HIS A 267 -1.26 -3.69 7.20
N GLY A 268 -0.91 -2.43 7.02
CA GLY A 268 0.48 -1.97 6.98
C GLY A 268 0.87 -1.22 8.25
N ASN A 269 2.15 -0.96 8.40
CA ASN A 269 2.73 -0.17 9.49
C ASN A 269 3.67 0.91 8.93
N ASP A 270 4.43 1.56 9.78
CA ASP A 270 5.40 2.58 9.38
C ASP A 270 6.53 2.07 8.46
N ALA A 271 6.86 0.77 8.52
CA ALA A 271 7.81 0.14 7.61
C ALA A 271 7.20 -0.21 6.25
N THR A 272 5.87 -0.27 6.13
CA THR A 272 5.20 -0.59 4.87
C THR A 272 5.52 0.47 3.81
N ILE A 273 5.95 0.03 2.65
CA ILE A 273 6.17 0.89 1.49
C ILE A 273 4.95 0.78 0.58
N ILE A 274 4.44 1.92 0.16
CA ILE A 274 3.36 2.02 -0.81
C ILE A 274 3.93 2.60 -2.11
N ASN A 275 3.66 1.94 -3.21
CA ASN A 275 3.90 2.46 -4.55
C ASN A 275 2.55 2.58 -5.24
N VAL A 276 2.19 3.81 -5.63
CA VAL A 276 0.95 4.13 -6.34
C VAL A 276 1.33 4.68 -7.70
N GLU A 277 0.78 4.13 -8.76
CA GLU A 277 0.95 4.70 -10.10
C GLU A 277 0.28 6.08 -10.14
N GLY A 278 1.03 7.10 -10.54
CA GLY A 278 0.55 8.46 -10.62
C GLY A 278 1.65 9.43 -11.05
N ASP A 279 1.24 10.66 -11.39
CA ASP A 279 2.13 11.71 -11.83
C ASP A 279 2.48 12.68 -10.68
N THR A 280 3.68 13.19 -10.70
CA THR A 280 4.12 14.23 -9.76
C THR A 280 3.77 15.63 -10.25
N GLU A 281 3.51 15.80 -11.54
CA GLU A 281 3.18 17.08 -12.17
C GLU A 281 1.66 17.24 -12.34
N ILE A 282 1.18 18.42 -11.94
CA ILE A 282 -0.22 18.79 -12.08
C ILE A 282 -0.36 19.63 -13.35
N GLN A 283 -1.33 19.25 -14.18
CA GLN A 283 -1.71 20.04 -15.36
C GLN A 283 -2.94 20.90 -15.04
N PRO A 284 -3.03 22.12 -15.62
CA PRO A 284 -4.22 22.94 -15.49
C PRO A 284 -5.46 22.18 -15.98
N THR A 285 -6.52 22.21 -15.18
CA THR A 285 -7.80 21.59 -15.50
C THR A 285 -8.83 22.69 -15.78
N ILE A 286 -9.50 22.63 -16.93
CA ILE A 286 -10.54 23.57 -17.30
C ILE A 286 -11.89 22.91 -17.12
N VAL A 287 -12.76 23.54 -16.32
CA VAL A 287 -14.06 22.98 -15.93
C VAL A 287 -15.16 24.02 -15.96
N ARG A 288 -16.40 23.63 -16.28
CA ARG A 288 -17.61 24.42 -16.07
C ARG A 288 -18.24 24.04 -14.74
N LEU A 289 -18.46 25.00 -13.89
CA LEU A 289 -19.02 24.81 -12.56
C LEU A 289 -20.54 24.56 -12.65
N LEU A 290 -21.01 23.45 -12.08
CA LEU A 290 -22.41 23.04 -12.10
C LEU A 290 -23.13 23.33 -10.79
N ALA A 291 -22.46 23.11 -9.68
CA ALA A 291 -23.00 23.34 -8.34
C ALA A 291 -21.88 23.58 -7.33
N ILE A 292 -22.17 24.40 -6.31
CA ILE A 292 -21.30 24.65 -5.16
C ILE A 292 -22.14 24.49 -3.90
N GLU A 293 -21.62 23.81 -2.91
CA GLU A 293 -22.23 23.67 -1.58
C GLU A 293 -21.18 23.77 -0.49
N LYS A 294 -21.61 24.17 0.69
CA LYS A 294 -20.81 24.07 1.91
C LYS A 294 -21.26 22.85 2.69
N ASP A 295 -20.31 22.02 3.10
CA ASP A 295 -20.59 20.91 4.00
C ASP A 295 -20.84 21.42 5.45
N GLN A 296 -21.23 20.50 6.34
CA GLN A 296 -21.51 20.85 7.75
C GLN A 296 -20.26 21.34 8.50
N ALA A 297 -19.07 21.03 8.03
CA ALA A 297 -17.80 21.49 8.58
C ALA A 297 -17.36 22.85 8.01
N GLY A 298 -18.11 23.40 7.04
CA GLY A 298 -17.81 24.67 6.38
C GLY A 298 -16.86 24.56 5.19
N ASN A 299 -16.46 23.36 4.79
CA ASN A 299 -15.67 23.16 3.58
C ASN A 299 -16.57 23.31 2.34
N THR A 300 -16.01 23.89 1.30
CA THR A 300 -16.71 24.05 0.03
C THR A 300 -16.53 22.80 -0.81
N THR A 301 -17.61 22.27 -1.35
CA THR A 301 -17.61 21.20 -2.33
C THR A 301 -18.26 21.68 -3.63
N GLY A 302 -17.71 21.26 -4.75
CA GLY A 302 -18.23 21.61 -6.06
C GLY A 302 -18.42 20.39 -6.95
N LEU A 303 -19.33 20.51 -7.90
CA LEU A 303 -19.47 19.62 -9.04
C LEU A 303 -19.27 20.42 -10.31
N ALA A 304 -18.45 19.92 -11.22
CA ALA A 304 -18.11 20.59 -12.47
C ALA A 304 -18.05 19.58 -13.63
N ILE A 305 -17.89 20.07 -14.83
CA ILE A 305 -17.71 19.31 -16.07
C ILE A 305 -16.40 19.73 -16.72
N ASP A 306 -15.60 18.78 -17.17
CA ASP A 306 -14.40 19.03 -17.97
C ASP A 306 -14.68 19.05 -19.49
N LYS A 307 -13.67 19.39 -20.28
CA LYS A 307 -13.75 19.39 -21.76
C LYS A 307 -14.04 18.01 -22.37
N SER A 308 -13.75 16.93 -21.65
CA SER A 308 -14.00 15.55 -22.10
C SER A 308 -15.38 15.02 -21.70
N LYS A 309 -16.27 15.89 -21.24
CA LYS A 309 -17.63 15.56 -20.76
C LYS A 309 -17.66 14.74 -19.48
N LYS A 310 -16.58 14.72 -18.72
CA LYS A 310 -16.53 14.02 -17.44
C LYS A 310 -16.92 14.94 -16.28
N LEU A 311 -17.65 14.39 -15.33
CA LEU A 311 -17.92 15.07 -14.08
C LEU A 311 -16.67 15.14 -13.21
N VAL A 312 -16.32 16.35 -12.79
CA VAL A 312 -15.21 16.64 -11.89
C VAL A 312 -15.76 17.10 -10.55
N ARG A 313 -15.31 16.45 -9.50
CA ARG A 313 -15.62 16.83 -8.12
C ARG A 313 -14.56 17.78 -7.62
N ILE A 314 -14.98 18.82 -6.91
CA ILE A 314 -14.07 19.80 -6.34
C ILE A 314 -14.22 19.76 -4.83
N THR A 315 -13.11 19.59 -4.13
CA THR A 315 -13.04 19.73 -2.68
C THR A 315 -12.15 20.92 -2.34
N GLU A 316 -12.61 21.80 -1.47
CA GLU A 316 -11.90 23.03 -1.17
C GLU A 316 -11.82 23.30 0.32
N VAL A 317 -10.63 23.72 0.76
CA VAL A 317 -10.37 24.14 2.15
C VAL A 317 -10.22 25.67 2.26
N ALA A 318 -9.99 26.38 1.15
CA ALA A 318 -9.61 27.81 1.14
C ALA A 318 -10.78 28.78 0.87
N ASN A 319 -11.99 28.30 0.57
CA ASN A 319 -13.20 29.09 0.22
C ASN A 319 -13.01 30.04 -1.01
N THR A 320 -12.19 29.66 -1.96
CA THR A 320 -11.94 30.39 -3.22
C THR A 320 -13.06 30.19 -4.22
N ILE A 321 -13.54 28.93 -4.35
CA ILE A 321 -14.58 28.55 -5.33
C ILE A 321 -15.93 29.17 -4.98
N GLY A 322 -16.21 29.41 -3.71
CA GLY A 322 -17.46 30.04 -3.25
C GLY A 322 -17.70 31.43 -3.79
N SER A 323 -16.72 32.05 -4.44
CA SER A 323 -16.85 33.37 -5.10
C SER A 323 -17.36 33.28 -6.54
N PHE A 324 -17.42 32.11 -7.15
CA PHE A 324 -17.85 31.89 -8.52
C PHE A 324 -19.33 31.47 -8.58
N ALA A 325 -19.94 31.67 -9.74
CA ALA A 325 -21.35 31.34 -9.99
C ALA A 325 -21.46 29.99 -10.75
N LYS A 326 -22.65 29.40 -10.68
CA LYS A 326 -23.02 28.29 -11.56
C LYS A 326 -22.84 28.74 -13.02
N ASP A 327 -22.37 27.78 -13.84
CA ASP A 327 -22.04 27.94 -15.27
C ASP A 327 -20.77 28.75 -15.56
N ASP A 328 -20.09 29.31 -14.55
CA ASP A 328 -18.75 29.88 -14.73
C ASP A 328 -17.77 28.81 -15.20
N ILE A 329 -16.89 29.20 -16.14
CA ILE A 329 -15.83 28.33 -16.61
C ILE A 329 -14.54 28.73 -15.90
N LEU A 330 -13.93 27.76 -15.25
CA LEU A 330 -12.76 27.94 -14.41
C LEU A 330 -11.57 27.19 -14.97
N GLU A 331 -10.41 27.87 -15.01
CA GLU A 331 -9.12 27.23 -15.13
C GLU A 331 -8.57 27.02 -13.71
N CYS A 332 -8.37 25.77 -13.34
CA CYS A 332 -7.88 25.37 -12.03
C CYS A 332 -6.51 24.73 -12.13
N MET A 333 -5.54 25.18 -11.31
CA MET A 333 -4.31 24.48 -10.99
C MET A 333 -4.50 23.90 -9.59
N PRO A 334 -5.03 22.68 -9.44
CA PRO A 334 -5.30 22.11 -8.13
C PRO A 334 -4.00 21.71 -7.41
N SER A 335 -4.04 21.53 -6.11
CA SER A 335 -2.91 21.01 -5.34
C SER A 335 -2.75 19.49 -5.46
N LYS A 336 -3.89 18.79 -5.65
CA LYS A 336 -3.95 17.33 -5.87
C LYS A 336 -5.07 16.96 -6.81
N ILE A 337 -4.89 15.89 -7.56
CA ILE A 337 -5.91 15.24 -8.39
C ILE A 337 -6.04 13.79 -7.97
N PHE A 338 -7.27 13.35 -7.68
CA PHE A 338 -7.57 12.01 -7.28
C PHE A 338 -8.75 11.45 -8.09
N GLY A 339 -8.47 10.65 -9.10
CA GLY A 339 -9.46 10.19 -10.06
C GLY A 339 -10.11 11.37 -10.78
N ASN A 340 -11.42 11.55 -10.55
CA ASN A 340 -12.18 12.69 -11.04
C ASN A 340 -12.40 13.79 -9.97
N THR A 341 -11.65 13.77 -8.89
CA THR A 341 -11.70 14.77 -7.82
C THR A 341 -10.46 15.63 -7.84
N ILE A 342 -10.63 16.94 -7.84
CA ILE A 342 -9.56 17.93 -7.69
C ILE A 342 -9.65 18.57 -6.30
N GLN A 343 -8.50 18.80 -5.67
CA GLN A 343 -8.40 19.50 -4.39
C GLN A 343 -7.88 20.91 -4.61
N ILE A 344 -8.59 21.87 -4.06
CA ILE A 344 -8.22 23.29 -4.07
C ILE A 344 -7.86 23.70 -2.64
N ASP A 345 -6.66 24.22 -2.44
CA ASP A 345 -6.14 24.71 -1.17
C ASP A 345 -5.28 25.96 -1.39
N GLN A 346 -4.47 26.32 -0.42
CA GLN A 346 -3.63 27.53 -0.44
C GLN A 346 -2.57 27.53 -1.56
N ASP A 347 -2.16 26.34 -2.02
CA ASP A 347 -1.15 26.16 -3.08
C ASP A 347 -1.79 26.09 -4.47
N SER A 348 -3.12 26.23 -4.54
CA SER A 348 -3.89 26.11 -5.76
C SER A 348 -4.13 27.47 -6.40
N PHE A 349 -4.36 27.47 -7.71
CA PHE A 349 -4.75 28.65 -8.46
C PHE A 349 -6.08 28.39 -9.19
N VAL A 350 -7.01 29.32 -9.10
CA VAL A 350 -8.31 29.26 -9.79
C VAL A 350 -8.62 30.63 -10.37
N ARG A 351 -8.99 30.67 -11.65
CA ARG A 351 -9.48 31.87 -12.31
C ARG A 351 -10.64 31.56 -13.23
N LYS A 352 -11.54 32.54 -13.38
CA LYS A 352 -12.60 32.49 -14.39
C LYS A 352 -12.00 32.79 -15.77
N ILE A 353 -12.44 32.03 -16.75
CA ILE A 353 -12.06 32.19 -18.15
C ILE A 353 -13.28 32.10 -19.03
N ASP A 354 -13.17 32.54 -20.29
CA ASP A 354 -14.16 32.35 -21.32
C ASP A 354 -13.68 31.24 -22.26
N ASP A 355 -14.38 30.10 -22.24
CA ASP A 355 -14.05 28.96 -23.11
C ASP A 355 -15.33 28.18 -23.48
N GLU A 356 -15.90 28.52 -24.62
CA GLU A 356 -17.14 27.91 -25.13
C GLU A 356 -16.98 26.41 -25.46
N THR A 357 -15.77 25.88 -25.49
CA THR A 357 -15.53 24.43 -25.76
C THR A 357 -15.83 23.52 -24.59
N VAL A 358 -16.03 24.09 -23.38
CA VAL A 358 -16.41 23.33 -22.21
C VAL A 358 -17.91 23.03 -22.23
N PRO A 359 -18.32 21.75 -22.23
CA PRO A 359 -19.71 21.37 -22.45
C PRO A 359 -20.64 21.91 -21.35
N THR A 360 -21.89 22.05 -21.71
CA THR A 360 -23.01 22.41 -20.81
C THR A 360 -23.63 21.15 -20.19
N VAL A 361 -24.46 21.32 -19.16
CA VAL A 361 -25.23 20.22 -18.56
C VAL A 361 -26.06 19.47 -19.61
N ALA A 362 -26.65 20.20 -20.59
CA ALA A 362 -27.45 19.56 -21.62
C ALA A 362 -26.71 18.57 -22.51
N GLU A 363 -25.41 18.79 -22.71
CA GLU A 363 -24.57 17.96 -23.58
C GLU A 363 -24.05 16.67 -22.92
N ILE A 364 -24.23 16.54 -21.59
CA ILE A 364 -23.82 15.35 -20.84
C ILE A 364 -25.00 14.50 -20.35
N ARG A 365 -26.22 14.89 -20.71
CA ARG A 365 -27.41 14.11 -20.34
C ARG A 365 -27.43 12.78 -21.08
N THR A 366 -27.70 11.73 -20.33
CA THR A 366 -27.92 10.39 -20.86
C THR A 366 -29.40 10.08 -20.74
N LYS A 367 -29.99 9.51 -21.78
CA LYS A 367 -31.37 9.03 -21.72
C LYS A 367 -31.48 7.80 -20.83
N ILE A 368 -32.59 7.67 -20.10
CA ILE A 368 -32.79 6.59 -19.13
C ILE A 368 -32.60 5.21 -19.79
N THR A 369 -33.08 5.01 -21.03
CA THR A 369 -32.90 3.74 -21.75
C THR A 369 -31.46 3.47 -22.21
N GLU A 370 -30.61 4.47 -22.28
CA GLU A 370 -29.20 4.35 -22.67
C GLU A 370 -28.28 4.09 -21.47
N VAL A 371 -28.82 4.17 -20.25
CA VAL A 371 -28.04 3.92 -19.03
C VAL A 371 -27.76 2.42 -18.91
N SER A 372 -26.52 2.08 -18.68
CA SER A 372 -26.03 0.74 -18.33
C SER A 372 -25.43 0.74 -16.92
N GLU A 373 -25.11 -0.42 -16.36
CA GLU A 373 -24.41 -0.47 -15.08
C GLU A 373 -23.11 0.33 -15.14
N GLY A 374 -22.96 1.34 -14.27
CA GLY A 374 -21.82 2.25 -14.31
C GLY A 374 -21.95 3.42 -13.35
N ASN A 375 -21.12 4.43 -13.54
CA ASN A 375 -20.98 5.58 -12.64
C ASN A 375 -21.16 6.90 -13.37
N ASP A 376 -21.45 7.95 -12.59
CA ASP A 376 -21.42 9.37 -12.99
C ASP A 376 -22.38 9.76 -14.14
N TYR A 377 -23.52 9.08 -14.23
CA TYR A 377 -24.57 9.47 -15.18
C TYR A 377 -25.25 10.79 -14.78
N SER A 378 -25.73 11.51 -15.77
CA SER A 378 -26.58 12.71 -15.61
C SER A 378 -27.85 12.53 -16.41
N VAL A 379 -29.02 12.66 -15.78
CA VAL A 379 -30.33 12.47 -16.41
C VAL A 379 -31.23 13.68 -16.15
N GLU A 380 -32.10 14.02 -17.10
CA GLU A 380 -33.18 14.97 -16.89
C GLU A 380 -34.49 14.20 -17.00
N ALA A 381 -35.36 14.37 -16.01
CA ALA A 381 -36.59 13.60 -15.94
C ALA A 381 -37.69 14.34 -15.18
N ILE A 382 -38.94 13.93 -15.37
CA ILE A 382 -40.10 14.36 -14.61
C ILE A 382 -40.37 13.42 -13.46
N VAL A 383 -40.73 13.94 -12.29
CA VAL A 383 -41.08 13.16 -11.11
C VAL A 383 -42.47 12.56 -11.26
N LEU A 384 -42.59 11.25 -11.36
CA LEU A 384 -43.86 10.52 -11.43
C LEU A 384 -44.36 10.02 -10.06
N LYS A 385 -43.44 9.77 -9.11
CA LYS A 385 -43.76 9.48 -7.72
C LYS A 385 -42.85 10.30 -6.84
N ALA A 386 -43.42 11.06 -5.95
CA ALA A 386 -42.68 11.87 -4.97
C ALA A 386 -41.80 10.97 -4.07
N PRO A 387 -40.72 11.53 -3.52
CA PRO A 387 -39.83 10.79 -2.63
C PRO A 387 -40.56 10.16 -1.45
N GLU A 388 -40.28 8.88 -1.19
CA GLU A 388 -40.80 8.13 -0.05
C GLU A 388 -39.63 7.63 0.80
N ARG A 389 -39.59 8.03 2.08
CA ARG A 389 -38.57 7.59 3.03
C ARG A 389 -38.93 6.26 3.69
N LYS A 390 -37.92 5.43 3.89
CA LYS A 390 -38.01 4.14 4.56
C LYS A 390 -36.81 3.97 5.49
N ASP A 391 -37.04 3.50 6.71
CA ASP A 391 -36.00 3.07 7.61
C ASP A 391 -35.67 1.60 7.31
N ILE A 392 -34.41 1.34 6.98
CA ILE A 392 -33.90 0.00 6.64
C ILE A 392 -32.90 -0.43 7.71
N GLN A 393 -33.13 -1.60 8.30
CA GLN A 393 -32.16 -2.21 9.19
C GLN A 393 -31.15 -3.02 8.37
N THR A 394 -29.87 -2.68 8.50
CA THR A 394 -28.79 -3.43 7.84
C THR A 394 -28.57 -4.79 8.51
N LYS A 395 -27.89 -5.69 7.83
CA LYS A 395 -27.49 -6.99 8.40
C LYS A 395 -26.62 -6.87 9.65
N SER A 396 -25.95 -5.72 9.84
CA SER A 396 -25.16 -5.39 11.04
C SER A 396 -26.00 -4.77 12.17
N GLY A 397 -27.32 -4.61 11.98
CA GLY A 397 -28.24 -4.04 12.98
C GLY A 397 -28.28 -2.50 12.98
N GLU A 398 -27.61 -1.82 12.08
CA GLU A 398 -27.66 -0.37 11.92
C GLU A 398 -28.94 0.06 11.21
N ASN A 399 -29.66 1.06 11.73
CA ASN A 399 -30.79 1.67 11.04
C ASN A 399 -30.28 2.77 10.10
N ILE A 400 -30.61 2.64 8.82
CA ILE A 400 -30.24 3.60 7.78
C ILE A 400 -31.48 4.08 7.04
N GLN A 401 -31.48 5.30 6.56
CA GLN A 401 -32.55 5.87 5.76
C GLN A 401 -32.34 5.60 4.28
N LEU A 402 -33.40 5.22 3.60
CA LEU A 402 -33.53 5.14 2.15
C LEU A 402 -34.64 6.07 1.71
N SER A 403 -34.40 6.89 0.72
CA SER A 403 -35.44 7.62 0.00
C SER A 403 -35.50 7.14 -1.44
N GLU A 404 -36.71 6.89 -1.96
CA GLU A 404 -36.93 6.40 -3.32
C GLU A 404 -37.91 7.33 -4.05
N MET A 405 -37.55 7.72 -5.28
CA MET A 405 -38.33 8.57 -6.14
C MET A 405 -38.43 7.94 -7.53
N PHE A 406 -39.59 7.95 -8.18
CA PHE A 406 -39.76 7.39 -9.50
C PHE A 406 -39.85 8.49 -10.54
N VAL A 407 -39.04 8.40 -11.59
CA VAL A 407 -38.92 9.44 -12.60
C VAL A 407 -39.00 8.88 -14.02
N GLU A 408 -39.33 9.74 -14.99
CA GLU A 408 -39.45 9.41 -16.40
C GLU A 408 -38.80 10.48 -17.27
N ASP A 409 -38.17 10.07 -18.34
CA ASP A 409 -37.84 10.93 -19.49
C ASP A 409 -38.58 10.46 -20.74
N ASP A 410 -38.29 11.07 -21.90
CA ASP A 410 -38.89 10.70 -23.18
C ASP A 410 -38.51 9.29 -23.67
N SER A 411 -37.64 8.60 -23.01
CA SER A 411 -37.10 7.27 -23.38
C SER A 411 -37.55 6.15 -22.44
N GLY A 412 -37.72 6.43 -21.14
CA GLY A 412 -38.03 5.40 -20.16
C GLY A 412 -38.21 5.90 -18.75
N GLN A 413 -38.35 4.96 -17.83
CA GLN A 413 -38.63 5.18 -16.42
C GLN A 413 -37.59 4.49 -15.54
N VAL A 414 -37.25 5.11 -14.40
CA VAL A 414 -36.26 4.58 -13.46
C VAL A 414 -36.50 5.02 -12.02
N TRP A 415 -36.13 4.19 -11.05
CA TRP A 415 -36.09 4.58 -9.65
C TRP A 415 -34.80 5.31 -9.33
N ILE A 416 -34.91 6.45 -8.64
CA ILE A 416 -33.82 7.16 -8.02
C ILE A 416 -33.78 6.75 -6.54
N LYS A 417 -32.61 6.35 -6.03
CA LYS A 417 -32.42 5.93 -4.64
C LYS A 417 -31.35 6.74 -3.95
N GLY A 418 -31.68 7.31 -2.82
CA GLY A 418 -30.74 8.00 -1.92
C GLY A 418 -30.64 7.27 -0.58
N TRP A 419 -29.43 6.92 -0.19
CA TRP A 419 -29.14 6.25 1.06
C TRP A 419 -28.53 7.20 2.07
N ARG A 420 -28.92 7.07 3.35
CA ARG A 420 -28.36 7.89 4.45
C ARG A 420 -28.55 9.40 4.19
N GLN A 421 -27.49 10.18 4.21
CA GLN A 421 -27.51 11.62 3.94
C GLN A 421 -28.02 11.97 2.52
N GLN A 422 -27.81 11.08 1.53
CA GLN A 422 -28.32 11.32 0.18
C GLN A 422 -29.84 11.20 0.08
N ALA A 423 -30.49 10.60 1.06
CA ALA A 423 -31.95 10.61 1.16
C ALA A 423 -32.51 12.03 1.32
N ASP A 424 -31.76 12.89 2.03
CA ASP A 424 -32.18 14.29 2.29
C ASP A 424 -32.20 15.14 1.01
N LEU A 425 -31.41 14.79 0.00
CA LEU A 425 -31.35 15.52 -1.28
C LEU A 425 -32.66 15.46 -2.06
N MET A 426 -33.54 14.53 -1.76
CA MET A 426 -34.79 14.32 -2.49
C MET A 426 -36.02 14.96 -1.85
N ASP A 427 -35.98 15.40 -0.60
CA ASP A 427 -37.13 15.80 0.20
C ASP A 427 -37.94 16.94 -0.36
N SER A 428 -37.31 17.84 -1.13
CA SER A 428 -37.94 19.06 -1.64
C SER A 428 -38.69 18.86 -2.98
N TYR A 429 -38.66 17.66 -3.57
CA TYR A 429 -39.23 17.42 -4.88
C TYR A 429 -40.62 16.78 -4.78
N THR A 430 -41.48 17.17 -5.70
CA THR A 430 -42.88 16.77 -5.74
C THR A 430 -43.26 16.21 -7.10
N LEU A 431 -44.43 15.55 -7.16
CA LEU A 431 -45.01 15.06 -8.40
C LEU A 431 -45.10 16.17 -9.46
N GLY A 432 -44.62 15.88 -10.66
CA GLY A 432 -44.62 16.79 -11.81
C GLY A 432 -43.40 17.71 -11.91
N ASP A 433 -42.52 17.70 -10.92
CA ASP A 433 -41.27 18.49 -11.00
C ASP A 433 -40.38 17.95 -12.12
N ILE A 434 -39.84 18.85 -12.94
CA ILE A 434 -38.79 18.51 -13.90
C ILE A 434 -37.44 18.75 -13.20
N ILE A 435 -36.64 17.71 -13.15
CA ILE A 435 -35.36 17.72 -12.43
C ILE A 435 -34.23 17.27 -13.32
N THR A 436 -33.06 17.85 -13.11
CA THR A 436 -31.79 17.33 -13.63
C THR A 436 -31.00 16.72 -12.47
N ILE A 437 -30.66 15.45 -12.59
CA ILE A 437 -29.91 14.70 -11.58
C ILE A 437 -28.51 14.46 -12.13
N LEU A 438 -27.49 14.92 -11.40
CA LEU A 438 -26.09 14.88 -11.80
C LEU A 438 -25.31 13.89 -10.94
N GLY A 439 -24.42 13.09 -11.54
CA GLY A 439 -23.45 12.25 -10.86
C GLY A 439 -24.07 11.05 -10.13
N VAL A 440 -25.02 10.37 -10.75
CA VAL A 440 -25.64 9.16 -10.20
C VAL A 440 -24.96 7.90 -10.72
N ASN A 441 -25.00 6.85 -9.91
CA ASN A 441 -24.50 5.52 -10.29
C ASN A 441 -25.68 4.62 -10.66
N ALA A 442 -25.57 3.91 -11.78
CA ALA A 442 -26.54 2.89 -12.17
C ALA A 442 -26.13 1.55 -11.57
N ARG A 443 -27.05 0.93 -10.84
CA ARG A 443 -26.83 -0.33 -10.13
C ARG A 443 -27.99 -1.32 -10.40
N PRO A 444 -27.74 -2.63 -10.38
CA PRO A 444 -28.80 -3.61 -10.45
C PRO A 444 -29.82 -3.39 -9.32
N GLY A 445 -31.06 -3.22 -9.72
CA GLY A 445 -32.22 -3.11 -8.85
C GLY A 445 -33.01 -4.40 -8.78
N LEU A 446 -34.27 -4.30 -8.37
CA LEU A 446 -35.17 -5.44 -8.34
C LEU A 446 -35.61 -5.85 -9.76
N GLU A 447 -35.89 -7.14 -9.96
CA GLU A 447 -36.42 -7.71 -11.21
C GLU A 447 -35.49 -7.51 -12.45
N GLY A 448 -34.18 -7.36 -12.23
CA GLY A 448 -33.21 -7.20 -13.34
C GLY A 448 -33.23 -5.80 -14.00
N LYS A 449 -33.98 -4.84 -13.44
CA LYS A 449 -33.93 -3.43 -13.85
C LYS A 449 -32.78 -2.70 -13.17
N LEU A 450 -32.35 -1.59 -13.75
CA LEU A 450 -31.38 -0.70 -13.12
C LEU A 450 -32.08 0.33 -12.26
N ASP A 451 -31.47 0.66 -11.13
CA ASP A 451 -31.78 1.82 -10.31
C ASP A 451 -30.67 2.87 -10.41
N LEU A 452 -31.01 4.14 -10.36
CA LEU A 452 -30.05 5.22 -10.24
C LEU A 452 -29.86 5.58 -8.77
N VAL A 453 -28.63 5.40 -8.28
CA VAL A 453 -28.30 5.58 -6.87
C VAL A 453 -27.52 6.89 -6.70
N LEU A 454 -27.99 7.75 -5.82
CA LEU A 454 -27.32 8.99 -5.46
C LEU A 454 -25.99 8.69 -4.75
N THR A 455 -24.97 9.45 -5.10
CA THR A 455 -23.64 9.44 -4.48
C THR A 455 -23.49 10.64 -3.53
N PRO A 456 -22.48 10.69 -2.67
CA PRO A 456 -22.19 11.88 -1.86
C PRO A 456 -21.98 13.17 -2.65
N TYR A 457 -21.72 13.06 -3.95
CA TYR A 457 -21.47 14.19 -4.85
C TYR A 457 -22.63 14.46 -5.82
N SER A 458 -23.66 13.63 -5.80
CA SER A 458 -24.82 13.84 -6.65
C SER A 458 -25.53 15.14 -6.34
N LYS A 459 -26.06 15.79 -7.36
CA LYS A 459 -26.85 17.00 -7.25
C LYS A 459 -28.17 16.83 -8.00
N ILE A 460 -29.24 17.34 -7.41
CA ILE A 460 -30.54 17.39 -8.06
C ILE A 460 -30.89 18.87 -8.22
N ILE A 461 -31.20 19.29 -9.44
CA ILE A 461 -31.51 20.68 -9.79
C ILE A 461 -32.90 20.71 -10.37
N LYS A 462 -33.82 21.46 -9.75
CA LYS A 462 -35.15 21.67 -10.28
C LYS A 462 -35.06 22.66 -11.44
N LYS A 463 -35.74 22.33 -12.54
CA LYS A 463 -35.90 23.22 -13.69
C LYS A 463 -37.08 24.13 -13.42
N ASN A 464 -36.82 25.43 -13.38
CA ASN A 464 -37.86 26.46 -13.19
C ASN A 464 -38.75 26.60 -14.43
#